data_52834669ddd200d6009822ca1073786a
#
_entry.id   52834669ddd200d6009822ca1073786a
#
_cell.length_a   1.000
_cell.length_b   1.000
_cell.length_c   1.000
_cell.angle_alpha   90.00
_cell.angle_beta   90.00
_cell.angle_gamma   90.00
#
_symmetry.space_group_name_H-M   'P 1'
#
loop_
_entity.id
_entity.type
_entity.pdbx_description
1 polymer ?
#
loop_
_entity_poly.entity_id
_entity_poly.type
_entity_poly.pdbx_seq_one_letter_code
_entity_poly.pdbx_strand_id
1 'polypeptide(L)'
;MKSDVRCLMFILSVSCLASLQTQALAADGAPEIPLWLDQAPGEKGGLGEERDMTKPGEGLVGGKPVIRLGNVSKPTITIHRPPAGKDTGAAVLVCPGGAYSILALDLEGTEVCDWLNSIGVTGVLLKYRVPKRSGLEKHTAALQDAQRALGLVRHRASEWGIDPMRLGVLGFSAGGHLSAALCSSTSQRTYPPVDDADKVSCRPDFTVLIYPAYLALKDDDNKIAPEVAVTTNTPPTFIAMAEDDPVRVENALFYALALKQAKVPVELHVYPVGGHGYGLRRSKNAVTTWPDRVADWLNSRGVLK
;
A
#
# COMPACT_ATOMS: atom_id res chain seq x y z
N MET A 1 -48.73 -33.08 59.33
CA MET A 1 -47.37 -33.30 58.89
C MET A 1 -47.28 -32.63 57.52
N LYS A 2 -46.69 -31.45 57.46
CA LYS A 2 -46.47 -30.64 56.25
C LYS A 2 -44.96 -30.61 56.00
N SER A 3 -44.52 -31.16 54.89
CA SER A 3 -43.14 -31.17 54.43
C SER A 3 -42.93 -30.02 53.46
N ASP A 4 -42.13 -29.01 53.88
CA ASP A 4 -41.69 -27.92 53.01
C ASP A 4 -40.50 -28.38 52.20
N VAL A 5 -40.63 -28.36 50.86
CA VAL A 5 -39.54 -28.56 49.90
C VAL A 5 -39.06 -27.18 49.46
N ARG A 6 -37.89 -26.75 49.93
CA ARG A 6 -37.18 -25.55 49.43
C ARG A 6 -36.44 -25.87 48.17
N CYS A 7 -36.90 -25.28 47.07
CA CYS A 7 -36.22 -25.32 45.78
C CYS A 7 -35.10 -24.27 45.76
N LEU A 8 -33.84 -24.72 45.62
CA LEU A 8 -32.65 -23.86 45.55
C LEU A 8 -32.39 -23.55 44.06
N MET A 9 -32.70 -22.34 43.66
CA MET A 9 -32.34 -21.82 42.32
C MET A 9 -30.86 -21.42 42.31
N PHE A 10 -30.02 -22.15 41.55
CA PHE A 10 -28.67 -21.74 41.19
C PHE A 10 -28.76 -20.77 40.01
N ILE A 11 -28.43 -19.50 40.25
CA ILE A 11 -28.22 -18.52 39.17
C ILE A 11 -26.78 -18.65 38.74
N LEU A 12 -26.55 -19.22 37.54
CA LEU A 12 -25.25 -19.14 36.85
C LEU A 12 -25.12 -17.75 36.22
N SER A 13 -24.32 -16.91 36.83
CA SER A 13 -23.88 -15.66 36.20
C SER A 13 -22.75 -15.96 35.20
N VAL A 14 -23.10 -15.92 33.90
CA VAL A 14 -22.11 -15.96 32.82
C VAL A 14 -21.49 -14.56 32.70
N SER A 15 -20.30 -14.39 33.28
CA SER A 15 -19.49 -13.19 33.13
C SER A 15 -18.89 -13.20 31.72
N CYS A 16 -19.48 -12.43 30.79
CA CYS A 16 -18.91 -12.17 29.47
C CYS A 16 -17.76 -11.16 29.65
N LEU A 17 -16.52 -11.66 29.74
CA LEU A 17 -15.32 -10.84 29.66
C LEU A 17 -15.15 -10.37 28.21
N ALA A 18 -15.67 -9.17 27.91
CA ALA A 18 -15.31 -8.46 26.70
C ALA A 18 -13.84 -8.04 26.82
N SER A 19 -12.95 -8.71 26.10
CA SER A 19 -11.56 -8.29 25.95
C SER A 19 -11.54 -6.99 25.14
N LEU A 20 -11.34 -5.86 25.77
CA LEU A 20 -10.99 -4.59 25.15
C LEU A 20 -9.59 -4.77 24.53
N GLN A 21 -9.54 -5.09 23.24
CA GLN A 21 -8.31 -4.94 22.48
C GLN A 21 -8.02 -3.44 22.33
N THR A 22 -7.00 -2.96 23.01
CA THR A 22 -6.43 -1.64 22.77
C THR A 22 -5.86 -1.63 21.36
N GLN A 23 -6.59 -1.01 20.40
CA GLN A 23 -6.07 -0.77 19.06
C GLN A 23 -4.99 0.32 19.16
N ALA A 24 -3.81 0.03 18.59
CA ALA A 24 -2.80 1.05 18.40
C ALA A 24 -3.36 2.14 17.45
N LEU A 25 -3.07 3.40 17.74
CA LEU A 25 -3.43 4.53 16.89
C LEU A 25 -2.26 4.86 15.99
N ALA A 26 -2.52 5.12 14.71
CA ALA A 26 -1.55 5.72 13.81
C ALA A 26 -1.21 7.16 14.26
N ALA A 27 -0.14 7.74 13.72
CA ALA A 27 0.34 9.08 14.08
C ALA A 27 -0.69 10.20 13.88
N ASP A 28 -1.70 9.99 13.03
CA ASP A 28 -2.83 10.87 12.73
C ASP A 28 -4.12 10.54 13.52
N GLY A 29 -4.05 9.58 14.43
CA GLY A 29 -5.17 9.17 15.28
C GLY A 29 -6.11 8.12 14.66
N ALA A 30 -5.93 7.71 13.39
CA ALA A 30 -6.71 6.62 12.80
C ALA A 30 -6.24 5.25 13.33
N PRO A 31 -7.15 4.28 13.57
CA PRO A 31 -6.77 2.98 14.12
C PRO A 31 -5.99 2.15 13.11
N GLU A 32 -4.89 1.54 13.57
CA GLU A 32 -4.16 0.54 12.81
C GLU A 32 -4.90 -0.81 12.84
N ILE A 33 -5.12 -1.39 11.67
CA ILE A 33 -5.78 -2.69 11.49
C ILE A 33 -4.70 -3.72 11.14
N PRO A 34 -4.43 -4.71 12.01
CA PRO A 34 -3.47 -5.76 11.72
C PRO A 34 -3.87 -6.57 10.49
N LEU A 35 -2.90 -6.90 9.63
CA LEU A 35 -3.14 -7.73 8.45
C LEU A 35 -3.26 -9.22 8.79
N TRP A 36 -2.56 -9.66 9.82
CA TRP A 36 -2.50 -11.07 10.23
C TRP A 36 -3.09 -11.23 11.62
N LEU A 37 -3.91 -12.25 11.81
CA LEU A 37 -4.52 -12.57 13.10
C LEU A 37 -3.47 -12.98 14.14
N ASP A 38 -2.46 -13.69 13.65
CA ASP A 38 -1.31 -14.17 14.43
C ASP A 38 -0.01 -13.64 13.80
N GLN A 39 1.01 -14.46 13.76
CA GLN A 39 2.30 -14.14 13.15
C GLN A 39 2.20 -14.10 11.61
N ALA A 40 2.77 -13.06 11.00
CA ALA A 40 2.83 -12.96 9.54
C ALA A 40 3.61 -14.12 8.91
N PRO A 41 3.24 -14.62 7.72
CA PRO A 41 3.90 -15.74 7.07
C PRO A 41 5.42 -15.54 6.93
N GLY A 42 6.22 -16.50 7.41
CA GLY A 42 7.68 -16.44 7.32
C GLY A 42 8.35 -15.44 8.28
N GLU A 43 7.61 -14.80 9.17
CA GLU A 43 8.18 -13.92 10.19
C GLU A 43 8.87 -14.75 11.28
N LYS A 44 10.15 -14.43 11.56
CA LYS A 44 10.96 -15.16 12.56
C LYS A 44 11.26 -14.33 13.81
N GLY A 45 10.85 -13.04 13.81
CA GLY A 45 11.18 -12.09 14.86
C GLY A 45 12.65 -11.65 14.84
N GLY A 46 13.09 -11.02 15.93
CA GLY A 46 14.49 -10.62 16.11
C GLY A 46 14.91 -9.29 15.45
N LEU A 47 13.95 -8.52 14.93
CA LEU A 47 14.25 -7.24 14.26
C LEU A 47 14.46 -6.06 15.24
N GLY A 48 14.16 -6.23 16.51
CA GLY A 48 14.06 -5.14 17.46
C GLY A 48 12.75 -4.35 17.33
N GLU A 49 12.64 -3.22 18.05
CA GLU A 49 11.44 -2.39 18.05
C GLU A 49 11.26 -1.63 16.74
N GLU A 50 10.00 -1.51 16.32
CA GLU A 50 9.58 -0.60 15.26
C GLU A 50 9.86 0.83 15.68
N ARG A 51 10.61 1.58 14.85
CA ARG A 51 11.03 2.95 15.18
C ARG A 51 11.37 3.77 13.95
N ASP A 52 11.38 5.09 14.12
CA ASP A 52 11.98 6.00 13.13
C ASP A 52 13.50 5.81 13.09
N MET A 53 14.00 5.49 11.92
CA MET A 53 15.43 5.25 11.61
C MET A 53 16.12 6.50 11.02
N THR A 54 15.42 7.65 10.98
CA THR A 54 15.96 8.91 10.46
C THR A 54 17.18 9.33 11.27
N LYS A 55 18.27 9.62 10.56
CA LYS A 55 19.54 10.01 11.20
C LYS A 55 19.61 11.53 11.41
N PRO A 56 20.27 12.00 12.46
CA PRO A 56 20.55 13.43 12.61
C PRO A 56 21.29 13.96 11.37
N GLY A 57 20.84 15.10 10.82
CA GLY A 57 21.43 15.72 9.63
C GLY A 57 21.03 15.10 8.29
N GLU A 58 20.13 14.12 8.27
CA GLU A 58 19.56 13.59 7.03
C GLU A 58 18.77 14.67 6.28
N GLY A 59 18.89 14.68 4.94
CA GLY A 59 18.38 15.76 4.10
C GLY A 59 16.85 15.95 4.21
N LEU A 60 16.43 17.21 4.13
CA LEU A 60 15.03 17.58 4.06
C LEU A 60 14.48 17.40 2.64
N VAL A 61 13.23 16.99 2.52
CA VAL A 61 12.49 16.98 1.26
C VAL A 61 11.43 18.09 1.32
N GLY A 62 11.45 19.01 0.36
CA GLY A 62 10.54 20.16 0.38
C GLY A 62 10.64 21.00 1.68
N GLY A 63 11.84 21.05 2.30
CA GLY A 63 12.08 21.79 3.54
C GLY A 63 11.59 21.09 4.82
N LYS A 64 11.11 19.84 4.74
CA LYS A 64 10.60 19.07 5.90
C LYS A 64 11.37 17.76 6.08
N PRO A 65 11.54 17.27 7.34
CA PRO A 65 12.08 15.93 7.58
C PRO A 65 11.19 14.84 6.98
N VAL A 66 11.73 13.62 6.90
CA VAL A 66 11.00 12.44 6.44
C VAL A 66 11.08 11.37 7.52
N ILE A 67 9.95 10.80 7.92
CA ILE A 67 9.90 9.66 8.85
C ILE A 67 10.31 8.40 8.08
N ARG A 68 11.39 7.75 8.51
CA ARG A 68 11.91 6.50 7.94
C ARG A 68 11.66 5.34 8.87
N LEU A 69 10.42 4.84 8.86
CA LEU A 69 10.00 3.78 9.77
C LEU A 69 10.70 2.45 9.42
N GLY A 70 11.39 1.87 10.38
CA GLY A 70 12.07 0.57 10.23
C GLY A 70 11.59 -0.48 11.22
N ASN A 71 12.07 -1.71 11.04
CA ASN A 71 11.79 -2.86 11.89
C ASN A 71 10.29 -3.24 11.97
N VAL A 72 9.53 -3.01 10.91
CA VAL A 72 8.12 -3.40 10.85
C VAL A 72 8.01 -4.92 10.77
N SER A 73 7.59 -5.56 11.85
CA SER A 73 7.32 -7.02 11.93
C SER A 73 5.82 -7.33 12.02
N LYS A 74 5.02 -6.33 12.42
CA LYS A 74 3.55 -6.42 12.51
C LYS A 74 2.92 -5.48 11.48
N PRO A 75 2.70 -5.95 10.25
CA PRO A 75 2.16 -5.12 9.20
C PRO A 75 0.69 -4.79 9.45
N THR A 76 0.30 -3.55 9.12
CA THR A 76 -1.04 -3.02 9.35
C THR A 76 -1.51 -2.23 8.13
N ILE A 77 -2.81 -1.95 8.07
CA ILE A 77 -3.39 -0.89 7.25
C ILE A 77 -4.05 0.16 8.14
N THR A 78 -4.06 1.41 7.66
CA THR A 78 -4.81 2.51 8.26
C THR A 78 -5.74 3.10 7.21
N ILE A 79 -7.01 3.34 7.56
CA ILE A 79 -8.03 3.85 6.63
C ILE A 79 -8.17 5.37 6.83
N HIS A 80 -7.78 6.14 5.82
CA HIS A 80 -7.91 7.60 5.76
C HIS A 80 -9.09 7.95 4.86
N ARG A 81 -10.15 8.48 5.43
CA ARG A 81 -11.40 8.75 4.69
C ARG A 81 -11.51 10.21 4.26
N PRO A 82 -12.06 10.49 3.08
CA PRO A 82 -12.44 11.84 2.69
C PRO A 82 -13.39 12.48 3.70
N PRO A 83 -13.45 13.82 3.77
CA PRO A 83 -14.48 14.52 4.53
C PRO A 83 -15.89 14.09 4.13
N ALA A 84 -16.81 14.08 5.09
CA ALA A 84 -18.21 13.70 4.84
C ALA A 84 -18.81 14.45 3.65
N GLY A 85 -19.47 13.71 2.75
CA GLY A 85 -20.10 14.23 1.54
C GLY A 85 -19.15 14.46 0.35
N LYS A 86 -17.86 14.14 0.48
CA LYS A 86 -16.89 14.19 -0.63
C LYS A 86 -16.42 12.82 -1.12
N ASP A 87 -16.81 11.75 -0.45
CA ASP A 87 -16.39 10.39 -0.77
C ASP A 87 -16.98 9.93 -2.09
N THR A 88 -16.11 9.52 -3.02
CA THR A 88 -16.49 8.94 -4.32
C THR A 88 -16.73 7.44 -4.24
N GLY A 89 -16.42 6.80 -3.12
CA GLY A 89 -16.39 5.34 -2.95
C GLY A 89 -15.13 4.68 -3.53
N ALA A 90 -14.27 5.40 -4.24
CA ALA A 90 -13.00 4.85 -4.69
C ALA A 90 -11.98 4.78 -3.55
N ALA A 91 -11.08 3.78 -3.60
CA ALA A 91 -10.00 3.67 -2.62
C ALA A 91 -8.67 3.29 -3.28
N VAL A 92 -7.56 3.67 -2.63
CA VAL A 92 -6.20 3.39 -3.10
C VAL A 92 -5.37 2.84 -1.95
N LEU A 93 -4.81 1.64 -2.14
CA LEU A 93 -3.78 1.08 -1.28
C LEU A 93 -2.47 1.81 -1.55
N VAL A 94 -1.96 2.55 -0.56
CA VAL A 94 -0.74 3.35 -0.65
C VAL A 94 0.44 2.55 -0.12
N CYS A 95 1.46 2.34 -0.97
CA CYS A 95 2.66 1.58 -0.68
C CYS A 95 3.88 2.52 -0.66
N PRO A 96 4.34 3.00 0.52
CA PRO A 96 5.53 3.83 0.62
C PRO A 96 6.79 3.15 0.09
N GLY A 97 7.78 3.92 -0.36
CA GLY A 97 9.09 3.42 -0.71
C GLY A 97 10.02 3.30 0.49
N GLY A 98 11.30 3.04 0.21
CA GLY A 98 12.35 2.89 1.22
C GLY A 98 13.21 1.65 1.00
N ALA A 99 13.38 1.23 -0.26
CA ALA A 99 14.29 0.18 -0.72
C ALA A 99 14.08 -1.19 -0.02
N TYR A 100 12.87 -1.48 0.46
CA TYR A 100 12.56 -2.63 1.32
C TYR A 100 13.40 -2.70 2.61
N SER A 101 13.91 -1.57 3.06
CA SER A 101 14.70 -1.43 4.29
C SER A 101 13.95 -0.65 5.36
N ILE A 102 13.27 0.41 4.95
CA ILE A 102 12.40 1.29 5.76
C ILE A 102 11.14 1.65 4.96
N LEU A 103 10.23 2.40 5.57
CA LEU A 103 9.10 3.06 4.91
C LEU A 103 9.24 4.58 5.07
N ALA A 104 9.18 5.34 3.97
CA ALA A 104 9.08 6.80 4.00
C ALA A 104 7.64 7.19 4.36
N LEU A 105 7.27 6.99 5.64
CA LEU A 105 5.90 6.82 6.10
C LEU A 105 5.03 8.07 5.94
N ASP A 106 5.59 9.25 6.21
CA ASP A 106 4.90 10.53 6.04
C ASP A 106 4.88 10.96 4.58
N LEU A 107 6.06 11.10 3.96
CA LEU A 107 6.26 11.64 2.61
C LEU A 107 5.50 10.86 1.53
N GLU A 108 5.53 9.54 1.61
CA GLU A 108 4.99 8.62 0.60
C GLU A 108 3.80 7.80 1.13
N GLY A 109 3.31 8.13 2.32
CA GLY A 109 2.21 7.48 3.00
C GLY A 109 1.12 8.44 3.45
N THR A 110 1.23 9.05 4.64
CA THR A 110 0.14 9.87 5.20
C THR A 110 -0.13 11.12 4.36
N GLU A 111 0.88 11.83 3.87
CA GLU A 111 0.68 12.98 2.97
C GLU A 111 -0.05 12.58 1.68
N VAL A 112 0.18 11.36 1.20
CA VAL A 112 -0.52 10.82 0.01
C VAL A 112 -1.97 10.50 0.31
N CYS A 113 -2.26 9.93 1.48
CA CYS A 113 -3.62 9.69 1.93
C CYS A 113 -4.40 11.00 2.08
N ASP A 114 -3.78 12.06 2.63
CA ASP A 114 -4.40 13.39 2.73
C ASP A 114 -4.73 13.97 1.35
N TRP A 115 -3.82 13.84 0.38
CA TRP A 115 -4.07 14.26 -0.99
C TRP A 115 -5.21 13.47 -1.64
N LEU A 116 -5.22 12.14 -1.50
CA LEU A 116 -6.31 11.28 -2.00
C LEU A 116 -7.66 11.73 -1.41
N ASN A 117 -7.70 12.00 -0.11
CA ASN A 117 -8.89 12.50 0.55
C ASN A 117 -9.37 13.85 0.00
N SER A 118 -8.44 14.72 -0.41
CA SER A 118 -8.78 16.03 -0.99
C SER A 118 -9.51 15.91 -2.34
N ILE A 119 -9.30 14.80 -3.06
CA ILE A 119 -9.98 14.48 -4.33
C ILE A 119 -11.11 13.44 -4.18
N GLY A 120 -11.53 13.15 -2.94
CA GLY A 120 -12.67 12.27 -2.65
C GLY A 120 -12.35 10.78 -2.67
N VAL A 121 -11.08 10.38 -2.60
CA VAL A 121 -10.63 8.98 -2.62
C VAL A 121 -10.18 8.55 -1.23
N THR A 122 -10.64 7.41 -0.76
CA THR A 122 -10.16 6.82 0.49
C THR A 122 -8.70 6.35 0.32
N GLY A 123 -7.79 6.88 1.12
CA GLY A 123 -6.41 6.40 1.23
C GLY A 123 -6.34 5.21 2.20
N VAL A 124 -5.71 4.11 1.79
CA VAL A 124 -5.43 2.96 2.66
C VAL A 124 -3.92 2.84 2.78
N LEU A 125 -3.35 3.37 3.86
CA LEU A 125 -1.91 3.31 4.09
C LEU A 125 -1.48 1.91 4.49
N LEU A 126 -0.57 1.32 3.72
CA LEU A 126 0.02 0.02 4.00
C LEU A 126 1.37 0.18 4.71
N LYS A 127 1.41 -0.19 5.98
CA LYS A 127 2.64 -0.39 6.74
C LYS A 127 3.09 -1.84 6.56
N TYR A 128 3.84 -2.11 5.49
CA TYR A 128 4.30 -3.46 5.15
C TYR A 128 5.63 -3.81 5.82
N ARG A 129 5.94 -5.09 5.91
CA ARG A 129 7.14 -5.61 6.57
C ARG A 129 8.43 -5.12 5.93
N VAL A 130 9.25 -4.44 6.74
CA VAL A 130 10.63 -4.04 6.45
C VAL A 130 11.50 -4.27 7.70
N PRO A 131 12.83 -4.51 7.53
CA PRO A 131 13.57 -4.74 6.30
C PRO A 131 13.18 -6.06 5.62
N LYS A 132 13.64 -6.26 4.38
CA LYS A 132 13.49 -7.54 3.67
C LYS A 132 13.90 -8.72 4.55
N ARG A 133 13.21 -9.84 4.45
CA ARG A 133 13.48 -11.03 5.28
C ARG A 133 14.62 -11.86 4.72
N SER A 134 15.52 -12.31 5.60
CA SER A 134 16.64 -13.18 5.23
C SER A 134 16.14 -14.52 4.65
N GLY A 135 16.76 -14.96 3.56
CA GLY A 135 16.39 -16.19 2.86
C GLY A 135 15.16 -16.06 1.94
N LEU A 136 14.59 -14.87 1.80
CA LEU A 136 13.52 -14.58 0.84
C LEU A 136 13.98 -13.52 -0.18
N GLU A 137 13.34 -13.53 -1.34
CA GLU A 137 13.47 -12.42 -2.29
C GLU A 137 13.02 -11.12 -1.60
N LYS A 138 13.66 -9.99 -1.97
CA LYS A 138 13.48 -8.70 -1.28
C LYS A 138 12.04 -8.24 -1.10
N HIS A 139 11.16 -8.60 -2.04
CA HIS A 139 9.76 -8.19 -2.07
C HIS A 139 8.79 -9.20 -1.45
N THR A 140 9.21 -10.45 -1.20
CA THR A 140 8.30 -11.56 -0.86
C THR A 140 7.40 -11.26 0.35
N ALA A 141 8.00 -10.86 1.48
CA ALA A 141 7.21 -10.56 2.68
C ALA A 141 6.26 -9.37 2.47
N ALA A 142 6.75 -8.30 1.84
CA ALA A 142 5.93 -7.14 1.51
C ALA A 142 4.80 -7.47 0.52
N LEU A 143 5.04 -8.35 -0.46
CA LEU A 143 4.02 -8.79 -1.42
C LEU A 143 2.90 -9.57 -0.73
N GLN A 144 3.23 -10.45 0.21
CA GLN A 144 2.23 -11.14 1.04
C GLN A 144 1.35 -10.14 1.78
N ASP A 145 1.97 -9.12 2.38
CA ASP A 145 1.24 -8.06 3.10
C ASP A 145 0.36 -7.24 2.17
N ALA A 146 0.83 -6.89 0.97
CA ALA A 146 0.05 -6.13 -0.02
C ALA A 146 -1.13 -6.94 -0.58
N GLN A 147 -0.92 -8.23 -0.89
CA GLN A 147 -2.00 -9.13 -1.31
C GLN A 147 -3.06 -9.28 -0.22
N ARG A 148 -2.62 -9.43 1.05
CA ARG A 148 -3.51 -9.55 2.20
C ARG A 148 -4.28 -8.25 2.42
N ALA A 149 -3.60 -7.10 2.38
CA ALA A 149 -4.21 -5.78 2.54
C ALA A 149 -5.31 -5.52 1.52
N LEU A 150 -5.03 -5.74 0.23
CA LEU A 150 -6.01 -5.50 -0.83
C LEU A 150 -7.21 -6.45 -0.71
N GLY A 151 -6.98 -7.73 -0.38
CA GLY A 151 -8.05 -8.69 -0.12
C GLY A 151 -8.92 -8.28 1.08
N LEU A 152 -8.29 -7.85 2.18
CA LEU A 152 -8.99 -7.39 3.38
C LEU A 152 -9.84 -6.14 3.09
N VAL A 153 -9.28 -5.15 2.36
CA VAL A 153 -10.02 -3.95 1.97
C VAL A 153 -11.21 -4.29 1.08
N ARG A 154 -11.03 -5.15 0.09
CA ARG A 154 -12.13 -5.57 -0.80
C ARG A 154 -13.18 -6.37 -0.06
N HIS A 155 -12.81 -7.25 0.87
CA HIS A 155 -13.72 -8.04 1.69
C HIS A 155 -14.58 -7.17 2.61
N ARG A 156 -13.96 -6.14 3.21
CA ARG A 156 -14.63 -5.21 4.15
C ARG A 156 -15.06 -3.89 3.50
N ALA A 157 -15.13 -3.83 2.18
CA ALA A 157 -15.38 -2.59 1.44
C ALA A 157 -16.67 -1.88 1.88
N SER A 158 -17.76 -2.62 2.11
CA SER A 158 -19.04 -2.06 2.58
C SER A 158 -18.95 -1.39 3.96
N GLU A 159 -18.13 -1.89 4.87
CA GLU A 159 -17.92 -1.29 6.21
C GLU A 159 -17.28 0.09 6.11
N TRP A 160 -16.49 0.30 5.07
CA TRP A 160 -15.72 1.53 4.86
C TRP A 160 -16.30 2.43 3.76
N GLY A 161 -17.49 2.10 3.21
CA GLY A 161 -18.10 2.87 2.13
C GLY A 161 -17.31 2.81 0.82
N ILE A 162 -16.49 1.77 0.62
CA ILE A 162 -15.66 1.58 -0.57
C ILE A 162 -16.42 0.75 -1.61
N ASP A 163 -16.34 1.15 -2.87
CA ASP A 163 -16.74 0.34 -4.00
C ASP A 163 -15.65 -0.71 -4.29
N PRO A 164 -15.91 -2.01 -4.12
CA PRO A 164 -14.92 -3.06 -4.31
C PRO A 164 -14.40 -3.17 -5.76
N MET A 165 -15.04 -2.52 -6.73
CA MET A 165 -14.63 -2.46 -8.14
C MET A 165 -13.84 -1.20 -8.50
N ARG A 166 -13.58 -0.30 -7.53
CA ARG A 166 -12.79 0.92 -7.70
C ARG A 166 -11.67 1.01 -6.66
N LEU A 167 -10.93 -0.11 -6.50
CA LEU A 167 -9.83 -0.25 -5.55
C LEU A 167 -8.49 -0.33 -6.29
N GLY A 168 -7.72 0.75 -6.24
CA GLY A 168 -6.40 0.85 -6.88
C GLY A 168 -5.23 0.60 -5.92
N VAL A 169 -4.02 0.63 -6.49
CA VAL A 169 -2.76 0.66 -5.74
C VAL A 169 -1.89 1.82 -6.23
N LEU A 170 -1.24 2.52 -5.30
CA LEU A 170 -0.27 3.58 -5.59
C LEU A 170 1.02 3.28 -4.83
N GLY A 171 2.16 3.27 -5.53
CA GLY A 171 3.43 3.00 -4.89
C GLY A 171 4.56 3.88 -5.38
N PHE A 172 5.50 4.11 -4.47
CA PHE A 172 6.68 4.96 -4.66
C PHE A 172 7.95 4.12 -4.64
N SER A 173 8.90 4.34 -5.54
CA SER A 173 10.22 3.68 -5.49
C SER A 173 10.10 2.15 -5.33
N ALA A 174 10.59 1.58 -4.24
CA ALA A 174 10.40 0.16 -3.91
C ALA A 174 8.92 -0.21 -3.68
N GLY A 175 8.09 0.72 -3.18
CA GLY A 175 6.63 0.55 -3.11
C GLY A 175 5.98 0.54 -4.50
N GLY A 176 6.56 1.23 -5.48
CA GLY A 176 6.19 1.13 -6.88
C GLY A 176 6.49 -0.25 -7.47
N HIS A 177 7.66 -0.83 -7.15
CA HIS A 177 7.96 -2.22 -7.47
C HIS A 177 6.96 -3.19 -6.81
N LEU A 178 6.67 -3.00 -5.51
CA LEU A 178 5.68 -3.79 -4.79
C LEU A 178 4.31 -3.74 -5.45
N SER A 179 3.88 -2.56 -5.88
CA SER A 179 2.61 -2.36 -6.59
C SER A 179 2.59 -3.09 -7.93
N ALA A 180 3.68 -3.04 -8.70
CA ALA A 180 3.82 -3.78 -9.95
C ALA A 180 3.83 -5.31 -9.72
N ALA A 181 4.56 -5.79 -8.71
CA ALA A 181 4.59 -7.21 -8.33
C ALA A 181 3.20 -7.71 -7.85
N LEU A 182 2.46 -6.87 -7.12
CA LEU A 182 1.06 -7.17 -6.76
C LEU A 182 0.19 -7.34 -8.01
N CYS A 183 0.34 -6.47 -9.02
CA CYS A 183 -0.39 -6.59 -10.29
C CYS A 183 -0.04 -7.86 -11.09
N SER A 184 1.17 -8.38 -10.94
CA SER A 184 1.63 -9.61 -11.63
C SER A 184 1.18 -10.88 -10.90
N SER A 185 0.98 -10.82 -9.58
CA SER A 185 0.70 -11.97 -8.71
C SER A 185 -0.77 -12.05 -8.29
N THR A 186 -1.70 -11.78 -9.24
CA THR A 186 -3.13 -11.68 -8.94
C THR A 186 -3.89 -13.00 -8.99
N SER A 187 -3.35 -14.01 -9.69
CA SER A 187 -3.97 -15.32 -9.87
C SER A 187 -3.78 -16.25 -8.66
N GLN A 188 -2.75 -16.02 -7.89
CA GLN A 188 -2.42 -16.86 -6.73
C GLN A 188 -1.77 -16.02 -5.63
N ARG A 189 -2.20 -16.24 -4.38
CA ARG A 189 -1.55 -15.65 -3.21
C ARG A 189 -0.22 -16.35 -2.94
N THR A 190 0.76 -15.59 -2.47
CA THR A 190 2.10 -16.09 -2.15
C THR A 190 2.20 -16.60 -0.70
N TYR A 191 1.05 -16.85 -0.07
CA TYR A 191 0.90 -17.40 1.27
C TYR A 191 -0.36 -18.29 1.36
N PRO A 192 -0.45 -19.22 2.31
CA PRO A 192 -1.66 -20.00 2.55
C PRO A 192 -2.84 -19.12 3.00
N PRO A 193 -4.06 -19.36 2.51
CA PRO A 193 -5.25 -18.61 2.95
C PRO A 193 -5.44 -18.62 4.47
N VAL A 194 -5.82 -17.49 5.05
CA VAL A 194 -6.00 -17.30 6.51
C VAL A 194 -7.48 -17.27 6.87
N ASP A 195 -8.29 -16.53 6.10
CA ASP A 195 -9.72 -16.36 6.33
C ASP A 195 -10.50 -16.02 5.04
N ASP A 196 -11.74 -15.59 5.18
CA ASP A 196 -12.63 -15.27 4.05
C ASP A 196 -12.14 -14.09 3.19
N ALA A 197 -11.35 -13.18 3.74
CA ALA A 197 -10.76 -12.10 2.96
C ALA A 197 -9.74 -12.60 1.93
N ASP A 198 -9.23 -13.82 2.08
CA ASP A 198 -8.35 -14.42 1.09
C ASP A 198 -9.07 -15.14 -0.05
N LYS A 199 -10.40 -15.29 0.04
CA LYS A 199 -11.25 -15.84 -1.03
C LYS A 199 -11.61 -14.79 -2.08
N VAL A 200 -11.49 -13.47 -1.77
CA VAL A 200 -11.74 -12.41 -2.73
C VAL A 200 -10.47 -12.03 -3.49
N SER A 201 -10.64 -11.37 -4.64
CA SER A 201 -9.53 -10.97 -5.49
C SER A 201 -8.60 -9.97 -4.79
N CYS A 202 -7.29 -10.19 -4.88
CA CYS A 202 -6.26 -9.21 -4.51
C CYS A 202 -5.71 -8.44 -5.73
N ARG A 203 -6.41 -8.46 -6.88
CA ARG A 203 -6.04 -7.69 -8.06
C ARG A 203 -6.52 -6.25 -7.91
N PRO A 204 -5.63 -5.23 -8.06
CA PRO A 204 -6.07 -3.83 -8.13
C PRO A 204 -6.87 -3.58 -9.42
N ASP A 205 -7.78 -2.58 -9.39
CA ASP A 205 -8.55 -2.19 -10.58
C ASP A 205 -7.80 -1.16 -11.43
N PHE A 206 -6.85 -0.44 -10.83
CA PHE A 206 -5.91 0.47 -11.48
C PHE A 206 -4.62 0.62 -10.67
N THR A 207 -3.56 1.12 -11.30
CA THR A 207 -2.23 1.22 -10.68
C THR A 207 -1.61 2.59 -10.95
N VAL A 208 -0.96 3.18 -9.93
CA VAL A 208 -0.17 4.41 -10.03
C VAL A 208 1.24 4.14 -9.53
N LEU A 209 2.24 4.39 -10.36
CA LEU A 209 3.65 4.16 -10.06
C LEU A 209 4.42 5.47 -10.12
N ILE A 210 4.96 5.91 -9.01
CA ILE A 210 5.73 7.15 -8.91
C ILE A 210 7.19 6.83 -8.66
N TYR A 211 8.05 7.26 -9.58
CA TYR A 211 9.50 6.93 -9.62
C TYR A 211 9.79 5.47 -9.23
N PRO A 212 9.13 4.48 -9.89
CA PRO A 212 9.26 3.09 -9.51
C PRO A 212 10.70 2.59 -9.64
N ALA A 213 11.17 1.81 -8.66
CA ALA A 213 12.46 1.14 -8.70
C ALA A 213 12.31 -0.32 -9.15
N TYR A 214 13.41 -0.96 -9.53
CA TYR A 214 13.55 -2.42 -9.73
C TYR A 214 12.64 -3.04 -10.79
N LEU A 215 11.99 -2.27 -11.66
CA LEU A 215 11.14 -2.81 -12.72
C LEU A 215 11.96 -3.28 -13.92
N ALA A 216 13.06 -2.57 -14.25
CA ALA A 216 13.95 -2.92 -15.36
C ALA A 216 15.12 -3.79 -14.90
N LEU A 217 15.51 -4.76 -15.71
CA LEU A 217 16.78 -5.47 -15.53
C LEU A 217 17.96 -4.54 -15.83
N LYS A 218 19.06 -4.67 -15.04
CA LYS A 218 20.22 -3.79 -15.20
C LYS A 218 21.03 -4.07 -16.45
N ASP A 219 21.14 -5.33 -16.80
CA ASP A 219 22.07 -5.85 -17.80
C ASP A 219 21.36 -6.37 -19.06
N ASP A 220 20.07 -6.11 -19.21
CA ASP A 220 19.26 -6.58 -20.33
C ASP A 220 18.33 -5.47 -20.81
N ASP A 221 18.72 -4.81 -21.90
CA ASP A 221 17.99 -3.68 -22.46
C ASP A 221 16.56 -4.06 -22.86
N ASN A 222 15.64 -3.18 -22.49
CA ASN A 222 14.20 -3.31 -22.73
C ASN A 222 13.49 -4.46 -22.01
N LYS A 223 14.13 -5.16 -21.06
CA LYS A 223 13.48 -6.21 -20.27
C LYS A 223 13.14 -5.74 -18.87
N ILE A 224 11.98 -6.19 -18.43
CA ILE A 224 11.49 -5.99 -17.05
C ILE A 224 11.82 -7.21 -16.19
N ALA A 225 11.88 -7.00 -14.87
CA ALA A 225 12.13 -8.05 -13.91
C ALA A 225 11.00 -9.11 -13.92
N PRO A 226 11.30 -10.40 -13.77
CA PRO A 226 10.30 -11.48 -13.88
C PRO A 226 9.13 -11.34 -12.92
N GLU A 227 9.40 -10.85 -11.70
CA GLU A 227 8.40 -10.67 -10.64
C GLU A 227 7.38 -9.55 -10.95
N VAL A 228 7.64 -8.70 -11.95
CA VAL A 228 6.72 -7.65 -12.42
C VAL A 228 6.22 -7.91 -13.84
N ALA A 229 6.15 -9.18 -14.25
CA ALA A 229 5.70 -9.57 -15.58
C ALA A 229 4.32 -8.97 -15.90
N VAL A 230 4.19 -8.44 -17.13
CA VAL A 230 2.97 -7.82 -17.61
C VAL A 230 2.18 -8.81 -18.48
N THR A 231 0.88 -8.89 -18.25
CA THR A 231 -0.06 -9.69 -19.04
C THR A 231 -1.26 -8.84 -19.45
N THR A 232 -2.14 -9.37 -20.29
CA THR A 232 -3.43 -8.72 -20.62
C THR A 232 -4.34 -8.49 -19.40
N ASN A 233 -4.07 -9.18 -18.29
CA ASN A 233 -4.81 -9.01 -17.02
C ASN A 233 -4.20 -7.95 -16.09
N THR A 234 -3.04 -7.38 -16.44
CA THR A 234 -2.43 -6.28 -15.67
C THR A 234 -3.36 -5.06 -15.70
N PRO A 235 -3.58 -4.37 -14.56
CA PRO A 235 -4.47 -3.22 -14.51
C PRO A 235 -3.98 -2.04 -15.36
N PRO A 236 -4.88 -1.15 -15.83
CA PRO A 236 -4.49 0.14 -16.37
C PRO A 236 -3.56 0.89 -15.43
N THR A 237 -2.48 1.48 -15.98
CA THR A 237 -1.38 2.00 -15.17
C THR A 237 -1.02 3.43 -15.54
N PHE A 238 -0.85 4.29 -14.53
CA PHE A 238 -0.23 5.60 -14.62
C PHE A 238 1.20 5.53 -14.08
N ILE A 239 2.16 6.19 -14.77
CA ILE A 239 3.58 6.21 -14.35
C ILE A 239 4.10 7.64 -14.44
N ALA A 240 4.79 8.11 -13.40
CA ALA A 240 5.53 9.37 -13.41
C ALA A 240 6.94 9.21 -12.85
N MET A 241 7.94 9.76 -13.56
CA MET A 241 9.34 9.68 -13.16
C MET A 241 10.14 10.84 -13.73
N ALA A 242 11.24 11.22 -13.08
CA ALA A 242 12.22 12.14 -13.63
C ALA A 242 13.27 11.39 -14.47
N GLU A 243 13.76 12.01 -15.53
CA GLU A 243 14.82 11.45 -16.38
C GLU A 243 16.16 11.42 -15.64
N ASP A 244 16.45 12.43 -14.82
CA ASP A 244 17.64 12.55 -13.99
C ASP A 244 17.60 11.73 -12.69
N ASP A 245 16.63 10.81 -12.54
CA ASP A 245 16.51 9.97 -11.36
C ASP A 245 17.64 8.93 -11.28
N PRO A 246 18.46 8.92 -10.20
CA PRO A 246 19.55 7.96 -10.04
C PRO A 246 19.07 6.49 -9.95
N VAL A 247 17.79 6.24 -9.73
CA VAL A 247 17.20 4.90 -9.73
C VAL A 247 16.88 4.40 -11.14
N ARG A 248 17.18 5.19 -12.18
CA ARG A 248 17.07 4.88 -13.63
C ARG A 248 15.64 5.01 -14.15
N VAL A 249 15.46 5.95 -15.05
CA VAL A 249 14.18 6.18 -15.75
C VAL A 249 13.73 4.98 -16.58
N GLU A 250 14.65 4.08 -16.97
CA GLU A 250 14.36 2.84 -17.69
C GLU A 250 13.36 1.94 -16.94
N ASN A 251 13.28 2.04 -15.60
CA ASN A 251 12.22 1.35 -14.85
C ASN A 251 10.81 1.76 -15.35
N ALA A 252 10.59 3.03 -15.59
CA ALA A 252 9.33 3.55 -16.12
C ALA A 252 9.17 3.24 -17.60
N LEU A 253 10.22 3.45 -18.42
CA LEU A 253 10.18 3.29 -19.86
C LEU A 253 9.91 1.85 -20.29
N PHE A 254 10.66 0.88 -19.71
CA PHE A 254 10.52 -0.52 -20.10
C PHE A 254 9.22 -1.14 -19.59
N TYR A 255 8.78 -0.75 -18.39
CA TYR A 255 7.49 -1.20 -17.89
C TYR A 255 6.32 -0.65 -18.71
N ALA A 256 6.36 0.63 -19.10
CA ALA A 256 5.37 1.21 -20.01
C ALA A 256 5.38 0.54 -21.39
N LEU A 257 6.56 0.20 -21.91
CA LEU A 257 6.68 -0.56 -23.17
C LEU A 257 6.04 -1.95 -23.06
N ALA A 258 6.28 -2.66 -21.96
CA ALA A 258 5.67 -3.97 -21.69
C ALA A 258 4.13 -3.87 -21.58
N LEU A 259 3.61 -2.86 -20.89
CA LEU A 259 2.17 -2.59 -20.82
C LEU A 259 1.57 -2.35 -22.22
N LYS A 260 2.22 -1.51 -23.04
CA LYS A 260 1.79 -1.26 -24.41
C LYS A 260 1.77 -2.54 -25.25
N GLN A 261 2.82 -3.36 -25.15
CA GLN A 261 2.90 -4.65 -25.88
C GLN A 261 1.79 -5.62 -25.46
N ALA A 262 1.43 -5.65 -24.19
CA ALA A 262 0.32 -6.43 -23.65
C ALA A 262 -1.07 -5.80 -23.92
N LYS A 263 -1.14 -4.65 -24.61
CA LYS A 263 -2.38 -3.89 -24.87
C LYS A 263 -3.09 -3.41 -23.59
N VAL A 264 -2.34 -3.21 -22.52
CA VAL A 264 -2.82 -2.62 -21.27
C VAL A 264 -2.76 -1.09 -21.40
N PRO A 265 -3.82 -0.35 -21.09
CA PRO A 265 -3.79 1.11 -21.10
C PRO A 265 -2.72 1.66 -20.16
N VAL A 266 -1.87 2.55 -20.66
CA VAL A 266 -0.80 3.18 -19.88
C VAL A 266 -0.75 4.67 -20.19
N GLU A 267 -0.56 5.48 -19.14
CA GLU A 267 -0.19 6.89 -19.23
C GLU A 267 1.18 7.08 -18.56
N LEU A 268 2.13 7.64 -19.30
CA LEU A 268 3.52 7.82 -18.86
C LEU A 268 3.94 9.28 -18.95
N HIS A 269 4.41 9.83 -17.82
CA HIS A 269 5.02 11.16 -17.73
C HIS A 269 6.50 11.04 -17.35
N VAL A 270 7.37 11.45 -18.24
CA VAL A 270 8.80 11.59 -17.97
C VAL A 270 9.14 13.07 -17.95
N TYR A 271 9.68 13.53 -16.83
CA TYR A 271 10.08 14.92 -16.60
C TYR A 271 11.60 15.05 -16.70
N PRO A 272 12.15 16.11 -17.28
CA PRO A 272 13.60 16.19 -17.48
C PRO A 272 14.39 16.29 -16.17
N VAL A 273 13.80 16.87 -15.11
CA VAL A 273 14.48 17.13 -13.83
C VAL A 273 13.55 16.84 -12.66
N GLY A 274 14.09 16.23 -11.62
CA GLY A 274 13.32 15.96 -10.38
C GLY A 274 14.07 15.09 -9.38
N GLY A 275 15.01 14.28 -9.83
CA GLY A 275 15.71 13.31 -9.00
C GLY A 275 14.74 12.24 -8.45
N HIS A 276 15.04 11.75 -7.24
CA HIS A 276 14.29 10.68 -6.59
C HIS A 276 13.73 11.11 -5.23
N GLY A 277 12.60 10.51 -4.81
CA GLY A 277 12.08 10.68 -3.45
C GLY A 277 11.46 12.04 -3.16
N TYR A 278 10.86 12.70 -4.15
CA TYR A 278 10.20 14.00 -3.98
C TYR A 278 8.80 13.91 -3.35
N GLY A 279 8.15 12.76 -3.37
CA GLY A 279 6.79 12.55 -2.84
C GLY A 279 5.78 13.53 -3.44
N LEU A 280 4.95 14.11 -2.57
CA LEU A 280 3.97 15.17 -2.92
C LEU A 280 4.49 16.58 -2.68
N ARG A 281 5.69 16.72 -2.04
CA ARG A 281 6.17 18.02 -1.59
C ARG A 281 6.59 18.87 -2.79
N ARG A 282 5.88 19.96 -3.01
CA ARG A 282 6.05 20.86 -4.16
C ARG A 282 7.44 21.50 -4.17
N SER A 283 8.03 21.58 -5.34
CA SER A 283 9.28 22.29 -5.64
C SER A 283 9.13 23.07 -6.94
N LYS A 284 10.21 23.73 -7.38
CA LYS A 284 10.25 24.38 -8.71
C LYS A 284 10.23 23.41 -9.88
N ASN A 285 10.49 22.11 -9.64
CA ASN A 285 10.55 21.10 -10.69
C ASN A 285 9.15 20.62 -11.07
N ALA A 286 8.86 20.60 -12.38
CA ALA A 286 7.55 20.23 -12.91
C ALA A 286 7.12 18.81 -12.51
N VAL A 287 8.08 17.91 -12.24
CA VAL A 287 7.79 16.55 -11.77
C VAL A 287 6.88 16.53 -10.55
N THR A 288 6.98 17.52 -9.65
CA THR A 288 6.13 17.60 -8.45
C THR A 288 4.67 17.98 -8.74
N THR A 289 4.29 18.15 -10.03
CA THR A 289 2.90 18.32 -10.47
C THR A 289 2.21 17.00 -10.81
N TRP A 290 2.88 15.87 -10.63
CA TRP A 290 2.32 14.55 -10.91
C TRP A 290 0.95 14.28 -10.25
N PRO A 291 0.63 14.80 -9.03
CA PRO A 291 -0.67 14.56 -8.42
C PRO A 291 -1.84 15.12 -9.23
N ASP A 292 -1.62 16.27 -9.88
CA ASP A 292 -2.64 16.88 -10.74
C ASP A 292 -2.91 15.98 -11.97
N ARG A 293 -1.84 15.39 -12.54
CA ARG A 293 -1.96 14.46 -13.69
C ARG A 293 -2.64 13.14 -13.31
N VAL A 294 -2.35 12.61 -12.12
CA VAL A 294 -3.05 11.42 -11.60
C VAL A 294 -4.54 11.71 -11.37
N ALA A 295 -4.89 12.88 -10.81
CA ALA A 295 -6.29 13.26 -10.61
C ALA A 295 -7.05 13.35 -11.95
N ASP A 296 -6.46 13.98 -12.97
CA ASP A 296 -7.01 14.05 -14.33
C ASP A 296 -7.20 12.64 -14.92
N TRP A 297 -6.19 11.77 -14.76
CA TRP A 297 -6.23 10.39 -15.25
C TRP A 297 -7.31 9.57 -14.55
N LEU A 298 -7.40 9.62 -13.22
CA LEU A 298 -8.45 8.92 -12.44
C LEU A 298 -9.86 9.39 -12.86
N ASN A 299 -10.04 10.69 -13.06
CA ASN A 299 -11.30 11.26 -13.55
C ASN A 299 -11.63 10.74 -14.96
N SER A 300 -10.67 10.74 -15.89
CA SER A 300 -10.85 10.24 -17.26
C SER A 300 -11.26 8.77 -17.32
N ARG A 301 -10.84 7.98 -16.33
CA ARG A 301 -11.19 6.57 -16.16
C ARG A 301 -12.48 6.31 -15.40
N GLY A 302 -13.17 7.37 -14.95
CA GLY A 302 -14.41 7.26 -14.18
C GLY A 302 -14.23 6.80 -12.73
N VAL A 303 -13.01 6.83 -12.21
CA VAL A 303 -12.73 6.43 -10.81
C VAL A 303 -13.30 7.44 -9.81
N LEU A 304 -13.31 8.73 -10.17
CA LEU A 304 -13.78 9.85 -9.31
C LEU A 304 -15.27 10.19 -9.48
N LYS A 305 -16.07 9.28 -10.04
CA LYS A 305 -17.50 9.52 -10.32
C LYS A 305 -18.38 8.95 -9.23
#